data_d9c444d7351b077c942e5956d0424041
#
_entry.id   d9c444d7351b077c942e5956d0424041
#
_cell.length_a   1.000
_cell.length_b   1.000
_cell.length_c   1.000
_cell.angle_alpha   90.00
_cell.angle_beta   90.00
_cell.angle_gamma   90.00
#
_symmetry.space_group_name_H-M   'P 1'
#
loop_
_entity.id
_entity.type
_entity.pdbx_description
1 polymer ?
#
loop_
_entity_poly.entity_id
_entity_poly.type
_entity_poly.pdbx_seq_one_letter_code
_entity_poly.pdbx_strand_id
1 'polypeptide(L)'
;AKEALLADSFASLAGSLFGTTPTSAYIESSAGVANGGRTGLTALTTSILVVISIFLFPLASSLASVPAITSPALIIIGSFMMESIAKIDWSDITEAFPAFVTIVGIPLTGSINDGIAFGFIFYVVLKLSKKQWKDIHPLMYLFAILFVIQLLWLHV
;
A
#
# COMPACT_ATOMS: atom_id res chain seq x y z
N ALA A 1 -16.15 1.86 -2.36
CA ALA A 1 -14.96 2.62 -2.75
C ALA A 1 -15.15 4.14 -2.60
N LYS A 2 -16.27 4.73 -3.08
CA LYS A 2 -16.48 6.19 -3.02
C LYS A 2 -16.47 6.76 -1.59
N GLU A 3 -17.13 6.10 -0.66
CA GLU A 3 -17.23 6.55 0.74
C GLU A 3 -15.86 6.51 1.44
N ALA A 4 -15.06 5.49 1.18
CA ALA A 4 -13.71 5.39 1.73
C ALA A 4 -12.80 6.50 1.18
N LEU A 5 -12.85 6.78 -0.13
CA LEU A 5 -12.10 7.86 -0.77
C LEU A 5 -12.52 9.25 -0.25
N LEU A 6 -13.82 9.46 -0.02
CA LEU A 6 -14.31 10.70 0.59
C LEU A 6 -13.79 10.87 2.01
N ALA A 7 -13.86 9.82 2.83
CA ALA A 7 -13.35 9.85 4.19
C ALA A 7 -11.84 10.17 4.23
N ASP A 8 -11.07 9.54 3.35
CA ASP A 8 -9.63 9.77 3.22
C ASP A 8 -9.30 11.21 2.80
N SER A 9 -10.08 11.75 1.83
CA SER A 9 -9.95 13.12 1.37
C SER A 9 -10.27 14.13 2.47
N PHE A 10 -11.36 13.92 3.22
CA PHE A 10 -11.71 14.76 4.36
C PHE A 10 -10.68 14.71 5.49
N ALA A 11 -10.17 13.52 5.79
CA ALA A 11 -9.12 13.35 6.78
C ALA A 11 -7.82 14.06 6.38
N SER A 12 -7.44 13.98 5.10
CA SER A 12 -6.28 14.68 4.56
C SER A 12 -6.44 16.20 4.58
N LEU A 13 -7.65 16.70 4.26
CA LEU A 13 -7.97 18.13 4.38
C LEU A 13 -7.87 18.61 5.83
N ALA A 14 -8.46 17.88 6.76
CA ALA A 14 -8.36 18.20 8.19
C ALA A 14 -6.90 18.16 8.67
N GLY A 15 -6.13 17.12 8.29
CA GLY A 15 -4.71 17.02 8.63
C GLY A 15 -3.90 18.21 8.11
N SER A 16 -4.14 18.66 6.88
CA SER A 16 -3.46 19.82 6.31
C SER A 16 -3.75 21.12 7.05
N LEU A 17 -4.98 21.29 7.57
CA LEU A 17 -5.32 22.45 8.42
C LEU A 17 -4.56 22.44 9.76
N PHE A 18 -4.26 21.26 10.29
CA PHE A 18 -3.44 21.12 11.49
C PHE A 18 -1.94 21.09 11.20
N GLY A 19 -1.51 21.25 9.95
CA GLY A 19 -0.10 21.27 9.56
C GLY A 19 0.57 19.89 9.61
N THR A 20 -0.21 18.81 9.56
CA THR A 20 0.31 17.42 9.50
C THR A 20 0.40 16.93 8.07
N THR A 21 1.11 15.82 7.87
CA THR A 21 1.12 15.10 6.59
C THR A 21 -0.28 14.59 6.24
N PRO A 22 -0.61 14.40 4.94
CA PRO A 22 -1.86 13.78 4.54
C PRO A 22 -2.08 12.45 5.28
N THR A 23 -3.30 12.26 5.78
CA THR A 23 -3.71 11.01 6.41
C THR A 23 -4.27 10.08 5.35
N SER A 24 -3.94 8.79 5.45
CA SER A 24 -4.48 7.75 4.60
C SER A 24 -5.02 6.59 5.43
N ALA A 25 -6.00 5.88 4.87
CA ALA A 25 -6.53 4.68 5.51
C ALA A 25 -5.45 3.59 5.58
N TYR A 26 -5.19 3.09 6.78
CA TYR A 26 -4.22 2.01 6.99
C TYR A 26 -4.79 0.67 6.53
N ILE A 27 -3.99 -0.08 5.80
CA ILE A 27 -4.33 -1.44 5.33
C ILE A 27 -4.53 -2.38 6.53
N GLU A 28 -3.80 -2.17 7.62
CA GLU A 28 -3.92 -2.91 8.88
C GLU A 28 -5.32 -2.85 9.48
N SER A 29 -6.10 -1.82 9.15
CA SER A 29 -7.52 -1.72 9.53
C SER A 29 -8.37 -2.88 8.99
N SER A 30 -7.91 -3.55 7.91
CA SER A 30 -8.58 -4.71 7.33
C SER A 30 -8.67 -5.87 8.32
N ALA A 31 -7.70 -6.02 9.22
CA ALA A 31 -7.75 -7.03 10.29
C ALA A 31 -8.90 -6.77 11.27
N GLY A 32 -9.15 -5.51 11.62
CA GLY A 32 -10.29 -5.10 12.43
C GLY A 32 -11.62 -5.38 11.74
N VAL A 33 -11.70 -5.12 10.44
CA VAL A 33 -12.88 -5.39 9.61
C VAL A 33 -13.15 -6.89 9.50
N ALA A 34 -12.12 -7.71 9.35
CA ALA A 34 -12.21 -9.17 9.30
C ALA A 34 -12.75 -9.74 10.63
N ASN A 35 -12.41 -9.13 11.77
CA ASN A 35 -12.91 -9.47 13.08
C ASN A 35 -14.30 -8.86 13.41
N GLY A 36 -14.99 -8.30 12.44
CA GLY A 36 -16.36 -7.78 12.60
C GLY A 36 -16.46 -6.29 12.93
N GLY A 37 -15.35 -5.57 13.01
CA GLY A 37 -15.33 -4.12 13.27
C GLY A 37 -15.73 -3.30 12.05
N ARG A 38 -17.04 -3.21 11.76
CA ARG A 38 -17.58 -2.56 10.53
C ARG A 38 -18.42 -1.33 10.82
N THR A 39 -18.42 -0.82 12.02
CA THR A 39 -19.25 0.31 12.44
C THR A 39 -18.41 1.55 12.77
N GLY A 40 -19.05 2.74 12.75
CA GLY A 40 -18.39 3.96 13.18
C GLY A 40 -17.92 3.92 14.64
N LEU A 41 -18.53 3.09 15.49
CA LEU A 41 -18.07 2.87 16.86
C LEU A 41 -16.67 2.27 16.91
N THR A 42 -16.34 1.36 16.02
CA THR A 42 -14.98 0.78 15.92
C THR A 42 -13.95 1.87 15.60
N ALA A 43 -14.26 2.74 14.64
CA ALA A 43 -13.38 3.86 14.27
C ALA A 43 -13.22 4.84 15.44
N LEU A 44 -14.29 5.15 16.15
CA LEU A 44 -14.28 6.04 17.32
C LEU A 44 -13.43 5.44 18.46
N THR A 45 -13.60 4.14 18.74
CA THR A 45 -12.78 3.45 19.76
C THR A 45 -11.31 3.46 19.41
N THR A 46 -10.96 3.20 18.14
CA THR A 46 -9.58 3.26 17.64
C THR A 46 -9.02 4.67 17.79
N SER A 47 -9.79 5.70 17.43
CA SER A 47 -9.38 7.10 17.58
C SER A 47 -9.09 7.47 19.03
N ILE A 48 -9.93 7.04 19.97
CA ILE A 48 -9.72 7.26 21.41
C ILE A 48 -8.43 6.56 21.87
N LEU A 49 -8.20 5.33 21.46
CA LEU A 49 -6.99 4.59 21.80
C LEU A 49 -5.73 5.26 21.25
N VAL A 50 -5.80 5.81 20.03
CA VAL A 50 -4.70 6.59 19.42
C VAL A 50 -4.42 7.84 20.26
N VAL A 51 -5.45 8.57 20.69
CA VAL A 51 -5.29 9.76 21.56
C VAL A 51 -4.66 9.36 22.89
N ILE A 52 -5.10 8.26 23.51
CA ILE A 52 -4.49 7.76 24.76
C ILE A 52 -3.03 7.38 24.53
N SER A 53 -2.68 6.80 23.37
CA SER A 53 -1.30 6.41 23.06
C SER A 53 -0.32 7.59 23.01
N ILE A 54 -0.81 8.82 22.79
CA ILE A 54 0.03 10.03 22.84
C ILE A 54 0.62 10.22 24.25
N PHE A 55 -0.15 9.94 25.30
CA PHE A 55 0.33 10.03 26.68
C PHE A 55 1.31 8.91 27.02
N LEU A 56 1.26 7.79 26.29
CA LEU A 56 2.16 6.65 26.42
C LEU A 56 3.30 6.69 25.37
N PHE A 57 3.52 7.83 24.75
CA PHE A 57 4.50 7.98 23.65
C PHE A 57 5.90 7.45 23.99
N PRO A 58 6.49 7.69 25.19
CA PRO A 58 7.79 7.13 25.52
C PRO A 58 7.82 5.60 25.52
N LEU A 59 6.74 4.98 25.98
CA LEU A 59 6.61 3.52 25.97
C LEU A 59 6.36 3.02 24.54
N ALA A 60 5.46 3.65 23.81
CA ALA A 60 5.12 3.29 22.43
C ALA A 60 6.34 3.41 21.50
N SER A 61 7.14 4.48 21.63
CA SER A 61 8.34 4.66 20.83
C SER A 61 9.41 3.61 21.13
N SER A 62 9.59 3.25 22.37
CA SER A 62 10.52 2.18 22.77
C SER A 62 10.12 0.83 22.20
N LEU A 63 8.82 0.51 22.20
CA LEU A 63 8.29 -0.73 21.63
C LEU A 63 8.37 -0.73 20.09
N ALA A 64 8.05 0.38 19.46
CA ALA A 64 8.07 0.52 18.00
C ALA A 64 9.50 0.45 17.42
N SER A 65 10.50 0.82 18.19
CA SER A 65 11.91 0.76 17.77
C SER A 65 12.48 -0.67 17.72
N VAL A 66 11.77 -1.65 18.27
CA VAL A 66 12.21 -3.06 18.30
C VAL A 66 11.49 -3.85 17.20
N PRO A 67 12.17 -4.20 16.08
CA PRO A 67 11.54 -4.94 14.99
C PRO A 67 10.95 -6.29 15.39
N ALA A 68 11.51 -6.93 16.41
CA ALA A 68 11.01 -8.20 16.92
C ALA A 68 9.59 -8.12 17.51
N ILE A 69 9.12 -6.93 17.89
CA ILE A 69 7.77 -6.70 18.43
C ILE A 69 6.80 -6.39 17.28
N THR A 70 7.22 -5.60 16.31
CA THR A 70 6.36 -5.12 15.22
C THR A 70 6.24 -6.12 14.07
N SER A 71 7.31 -6.86 13.75
CA SER A 71 7.34 -7.80 12.63
C SER A 71 6.28 -8.91 12.71
N PRO A 72 6.03 -9.56 13.85
CA PRO A 72 4.99 -10.59 13.93
C PRO A 72 3.60 -10.06 13.59
N ALA A 73 3.26 -8.84 14.04
CA ALA A 73 1.99 -8.22 13.72
C ALA A 73 1.85 -7.96 12.22
N LEU A 74 2.92 -7.46 11.57
CA LEU A 74 2.94 -7.23 10.14
C LEU A 74 2.84 -8.53 9.34
N ILE A 75 3.48 -9.62 9.79
CA ILE A 75 3.37 -10.94 9.15
C ILE A 75 1.93 -11.45 9.21
N ILE A 76 1.25 -11.33 10.37
CA ILE A 76 -0.14 -11.75 10.51
C ILE A 76 -1.04 -10.92 9.59
N ILE A 77 -0.89 -9.59 9.56
CA ILE A 77 -1.66 -8.72 8.67
C ILE A 77 -1.38 -9.06 7.21
N GLY A 78 -0.11 -9.26 6.85
CA GLY A 78 0.28 -9.68 5.51
C GLY A 78 -0.37 -11.01 5.09
N SER A 79 -0.51 -11.96 6.03
CA SER A 79 -1.16 -13.25 5.74
C SER A 79 -2.65 -13.08 5.38
N PHE A 80 -3.37 -12.15 6.01
CA PHE A 80 -4.76 -11.85 5.63
C PHE A 80 -4.88 -11.24 4.24
N MET A 81 -3.83 -10.59 3.75
CA MET A 81 -3.80 -9.99 2.41
C MET A 81 -3.43 -10.97 1.30
N MET A 82 -2.97 -12.16 1.63
CA MET A 82 -2.62 -13.21 0.66
C MET A 82 -3.78 -13.61 -0.25
N GLU A 83 -5.03 -13.45 0.22
CA GLU A 83 -6.21 -13.68 -0.61
C GLU A 83 -6.23 -12.82 -1.89
N SER A 84 -5.65 -11.62 -1.83
CA SER A 84 -5.57 -10.73 -3.01
C SER A 84 -4.61 -11.26 -4.07
N ILE A 85 -3.57 -11.98 -3.67
CA ILE A 85 -2.61 -12.62 -4.58
C ILE A 85 -3.27 -13.77 -5.35
N ALA A 86 -4.22 -14.47 -4.72
CA ALA A 86 -4.98 -15.54 -5.38
C ALA A 86 -5.89 -15.06 -6.52
N LYS A 87 -6.21 -13.75 -6.56
CA LYS A 87 -7.03 -13.14 -7.61
C LYS A 87 -6.25 -12.78 -8.88
N ILE A 88 -4.92 -12.86 -8.83
CA ILE A 88 -4.05 -12.60 -9.98
C ILE A 88 -4.14 -13.80 -10.93
N ASP A 89 -4.29 -13.53 -12.22
CA ASP A 89 -4.23 -14.58 -13.22
C ASP A 89 -2.77 -15.01 -13.47
N TRP A 90 -2.37 -16.06 -12.77
CA TRP A 90 -1.01 -16.62 -12.89
C TRP A 90 -0.80 -17.41 -14.19
N SER A 91 -1.85 -17.67 -14.97
CA SER A 91 -1.75 -18.34 -16.27
C SER A 91 -1.34 -17.36 -17.39
N ASP A 92 -1.68 -16.07 -17.25
CA ASP A 92 -1.22 -15.04 -18.18
C ASP A 92 0.10 -14.42 -17.74
N ILE A 93 1.16 -14.68 -18.48
CA ILE A 93 2.50 -14.15 -18.23
C ILE A 93 2.54 -12.61 -18.18
N THR A 94 1.62 -11.93 -18.85
CA THR A 94 1.56 -10.45 -18.83
C THR A 94 1.04 -9.89 -17.53
N GLU A 95 0.38 -10.68 -16.71
CA GLU A 95 -0.08 -10.33 -15.37
C GLU A 95 0.77 -10.99 -14.28
N ALA A 96 1.09 -12.28 -14.48
CA ALA A 96 1.88 -13.05 -13.53
C ALA A 96 3.30 -12.49 -13.33
N PHE A 97 4.00 -12.15 -14.40
CA PHE A 97 5.39 -11.69 -14.31
C PHE A 97 5.53 -10.33 -13.62
N PRO A 98 4.75 -9.28 -13.96
CA PRO A 98 4.77 -8.01 -13.22
C PRO A 98 4.40 -8.17 -11.75
N ALA A 99 3.41 -9.00 -11.44
CA ALA A 99 3.02 -9.29 -10.07
C ALA A 99 4.17 -9.96 -9.30
N PHE A 100 4.82 -10.96 -9.90
CA PHE A 100 5.99 -11.61 -9.33
C PHE A 100 7.13 -10.61 -9.08
N VAL A 101 7.46 -9.79 -10.07
CA VAL A 101 8.53 -8.78 -9.96
C VAL A 101 8.21 -7.77 -8.84
N THR A 102 6.95 -7.38 -8.68
CA THR A 102 6.54 -6.49 -7.57
C THR A 102 6.74 -7.17 -6.22
N ILE A 103 6.23 -8.40 -6.07
CA ILE A 103 6.29 -9.14 -4.80
C ILE A 103 7.73 -9.40 -4.37
N VAL A 104 8.61 -9.78 -5.31
CA VAL A 104 10.00 -10.07 -5.03
C VAL A 104 10.86 -8.80 -5.00
N GLY A 105 10.53 -7.83 -5.84
CA GLY A 105 11.25 -6.56 -5.96
C GLY A 105 11.23 -5.74 -4.68
N ILE A 106 10.08 -5.67 -3.99
CA ILE A 106 9.95 -4.91 -2.74
C ILE A 106 10.96 -5.36 -1.67
N PRO A 107 11.05 -6.64 -1.29
CA PRO A 107 12.03 -7.09 -0.30
C PRO A 107 13.48 -7.02 -0.80
N LEU A 108 13.73 -7.21 -2.11
CA LEU A 108 15.07 -7.13 -2.66
C LEU A 108 15.65 -5.72 -2.68
N THR A 109 14.82 -4.73 -3.00
CA THR A 109 15.23 -3.32 -3.04
C THR A 109 15.13 -2.64 -1.67
N GLY A 110 14.38 -3.23 -0.73
CA GLY A 110 14.04 -2.60 0.53
C GLY A 110 13.11 -1.38 0.38
N SER A 111 12.54 -1.19 -0.81
CA SER A 111 11.73 -0.03 -1.18
C SER A 111 10.42 -0.49 -1.83
N ILE A 112 9.30 -0.09 -1.23
CA ILE A 112 7.96 -0.36 -1.79
C ILE A 112 7.82 0.35 -3.14
N ASN A 113 8.32 1.58 -3.24
CA ASN A 113 8.21 2.38 -4.45
C ASN A 113 8.93 1.74 -5.63
N ASP A 114 10.14 1.23 -5.41
CA ASP A 114 10.94 0.61 -6.48
C ASP A 114 10.33 -0.71 -6.94
N GLY A 115 9.85 -1.54 -6.01
CA GLY A 115 9.17 -2.77 -6.35
C GLY A 115 7.89 -2.53 -7.17
N ILE A 116 7.09 -1.53 -6.80
CA ILE A 116 5.91 -1.12 -7.56
C ILE A 116 6.32 -0.56 -8.92
N ALA A 117 7.36 0.28 -8.98
CA ALA A 117 7.86 0.86 -10.22
C ALA A 117 8.25 -0.22 -11.23
N PHE A 118 9.01 -1.23 -10.80
CA PHE A 118 9.36 -2.36 -11.65
C PHE A 118 8.12 -3.11 -12.15
N GLY A 119 7.14 -3.38 -11.28
CA GLY A 119 5.91 -4.03 -11.68
C GLY A 119 5.16 -3.27 -12.78
N PHE A 120 4.98 -1.96 -12.62
CA PHE A 120 4.33 -1.12 -13.62
C PHE A 120 5.08 -1.07 -14.95
N ILE A 121 6.41 -0.93 -14.91
CA ILE A 121 7.23 -0.89 -16.12
C ILE A 121 7.12 -2.22 -16.88
N PHE A 122 7.32 -3.35 -16.18
CA PHE A 122 7.23 -4.66 -16.81
C PHE A 122 5.83 -4.99 -17.33
N TYR A 123 4.76 -4.55 -16.62
CA TYR A 123 3.39 -4.71 -17.09
C TYR A 123 3.18 -4.04 -18.45
N VAL A 124 3.58 -2.77 -18.56
CA VAL A 124 3.43 -2.01 -19.81
C VAL A 124 4.27 -2.63 -20.92
N VAL A 125 5.52 -2.97 -20.65
CA VAL A 125 6.44 -3.58 -21.64
C VAL A 125 5.89 -4.91 -22.17
N LEU A 126 5.40 -5.79 -21.30
CA LEU A 126 4.88 -7.10 -21.71
C LEU A 126 3.57 -6.98 -22.49
N LYS A 127 2.64 -6.13 -22.05
CA LYS A 127 1.39 -5.89 -22.78
C LYS A 127 1.66 -5.27 -24.18
N LEU A 128 2.64 -4.36 -24.28
CA LEU A 128 3.09 -3.81 -25.56
C LEU A 128 3.67 -4.89 -26.47
N SER A 129 4.51 -5.77 -25.93
CA SER A 129 5.13 -6.87 -26.69
C SER A 129 4.10 -7.84 -27.26
N LYS A 130 3.01 -8.09 -26.53
CA LYS A 130 1.87 -8.91 -26.99
C LYS A 130 0.87 -8.15 -27.88
N LYS A 131 1.13 -6.89 -28.24
CA LYS A 131 0.23 -6.02 -29.02
C LYS A 131 -1.16 -5.83 -28.39
N GLN A 132 -1.27 -5.95 -27.08
CA GLN A 132 -2.49 -5.75 -26.30
C GLN A 132 -2.65 -4.29 -25.85
N TRP A 133 -2.46 -3.34 -26.75
CA TRP A 133 -2.41 -1.90 -26.45
C TRP A 133 -3.75 -1.34 -25.98
N LYS A 134 -4.85 -1.98 -26.41
CA LYS A 134 -6.22 -1.55 -26.06
C LYS A 134 -6.62 -1.92 -24.63
N ASP A 135 -5.94 -2.89 -24.05
CA ASP A 135 -6.24 -3.38 -22.69
C ASP A 135 -5.51 -2.58 -21.60
N ILE A 136 -4.63 -1.66 -22.03
CA ILE A 136 -3.86 -0.82 -21.11
C ILE A 136 -4.58 0.50 -20.91
N HIS A 137 -4.95 0.82 -19.67
CA HIS A 137 -5.52 2.12 -19.36
C HIS A 137 -4.46 3.23 -19.58
N PRO A 138 -4.81 4.39 -20.17
CA PRO A 138 -3.85 5.47 -20.44
C PRO A 138 -3.02 5.91 -19.25
N LEU A 139 -3.60 5.86 -18.06
CA LEU A 139 -2.89 6.18 -16.80
C LEU A 139 -1.70 5.25 -16.53
N MET A 140 -1.75 4.00 -16.99
CA MET A 140 -0.66 3.04 -16.79
C MET A 140 0.60 3.47 -17.54
N TYR A 141 0.43 4.01 -18.76
CA TYR A 141 1.55 4.57 -19.54
C TYR A 141 2.18 5.77 -18.82
N LEU A 142 1.33 6.66 -18.31
CA LEU A 142 1.79 7.84 -17.57
C LEU A 142 2.59 7.43 -16.33
N PHE A 143 2.07 6.49 -15.53
CA PHE A 143 2.78 6.01 -14.36
C PHE A 143 4.08 5.27 -14.71
N ALA A 144 4.08 4.44 -15.75
CA ALA A 144 5.30 3.76 -16.18
C ALA A 144 6.40 4.76 -16.59
N ILE A 145 6.04 5.84 -17.31
CA ILE A 145 6.99 6.90 -17.69
C ILE A 145 7.50 7.63 -16.43
N LEU A 146 6.61 7.99 -15.50
CA LEU A 146 7.00 8.65 -14.26
C LEU A 146 7.94 7.78 -13.42
N PHE A 147 7.68 6.49 -13.32
CA PHE A 147 8.54 5.56 -12.60
C PHE A 147 9.91 5.37 -13.28
N VAL A 148 9.96 5.34 -14.60
CA VAL A 148 11.24 5.31 -15.33
C VAL A 148 12.04 6.58 -15.04
N ILE A 149 11.42 7.75 -15.08
CA ILE A 149 12.07 9.02 -14.74
C ILE A 149 12.55 9.00 -13.28
N GLN A 150 11.72 8.55 -12.35
CA GLN A 150 12.07 8.43 -10.95
C GLN A 150 13.30 7.53 -10.73
N LEU A 151 13.33 6.34 -11.35
CA LEU A 151 14.46 5.43 -11.25
C LEU A 151 15.75 6.01 -11.84
N LEU A 152 15.66 6.75 -12.94
CA LEU A 152 16.81 7.43 -13.52
C LEU A 152 17.33 8.57 -12.64
N TRP A 153 16.43 9.32 -11.99
CA TRP A 153 16.80 10.45 -11.11
C TRP A 153 17.37 10.01 -9.76
N LEU A 154 16.93 8.88 -9.22
CA LEU A 154 17.42 8.37 -7.93
C LEU A 154 18.82 7.74 -8.04
N HIS A 155 19.27 7.41 -9.25
CA HIS A 155 20.56 6.76 -9.49
C HIS A 155 21.62 7.72 -10.07
N VAL A 156 21.29 9.02 -10.21
CA VAL A 156 22.21 10.11 -10.53
C VAL A 156 22.44 10.97 -9.30
#